data_1334d1ac11503b632905e0b3e13183a2
#
_entry.id   1334d1ac11503b632905e0b3e13183a2
#
_cell.length_a   1.000
_cell.length_b   1.000
_cell.length_c   1.000
_cell.angle_alpha   90.00
_cell.angle_beta   90.00
_cell.angle_gamma   90.00
#
_symmetry.space_group_name_H-M   'P 1'
#
loop_
_entity.id
_entity.type
_entity.pdbx_description
1 polymer ?
#
loop_
_entity_poly.entity_id
_entity_poly.type
_entity_poly.pdbx_seq_one_letter_code
_entity_poly.pdbx_strand_id
1 'polypeptide(L)'
;MRIIIKEFYTHMISIIAAVDRKRGIGYQNRLLFWLPNDLKRFKALTTGNTIIMGRKTFESLPKGALPNRRNVVLSTQKDLICPGTEVFPSLEEALSSCQPDEHVYIIGGASVYRQALPFADTLCLTEVDAEAPQVDAYFPEVAPTVWQEKSRESHPADEKHPCPYAFVDYIHR
;
A
#
# COMPACT_ATOMS: atom_id res chain seq x y z
N MET A 1 7.17 -12.72 -17.77
CA MET A 1 6.78 -13.11 -16.41
C MET A 1 5.46 -12.48 -15.96
N ARG A 2 5.22 -11.19 -16.20
CA ARG A 2 3.97 -10.52 -15.85
C ARG A 2 2.72 -11.12 -16.50
N ILE A 3 2.80 -11.47 -17.78
CA ILE A 3 1.67 -12.05 -18.53
C ILE A 3 1.20 -13.35 -17.86
N ILE A 4 2.14 -14.20 -17.47
CA ILE A 4 1.85 -15.48 -16.82
C ILE A 4 1.19 -15.27 -15.45
N ILE A 5 1.67 -14.28 -14.68
CA ILE A 5 1.14 -13.97 -13.35
C ILE A 5 -0.29 -13.39 -13.46
N LYS A 6 -0.53 -12.53 -14.46
CA LYS A 6 -1.85 -11.91 -14.64
C LYS A 6 -2.93 -12.91 -15.07
N GLU A 7 -2.56 -14.03 -15.66
CA GLU A 7 -3.52 -15.09 -16.00
C GLU A 7 -4.18 -15.73 -14.76
N PHE A 8 -3.52 -15.64 -13.58
CA PHE A 8 -4.04 -16.20 -12.34
C PHE A 8 -4.98 -15.27 -11.59
N TYR A 9 -4.84 -13.95 -11.78
CA TYR A 9 -5.62 -12.96 -11.03
C TYR A 9 -6.26 -11.98 -12.01
N THR A 10 -7.59 -12.03 -12.12
CA THR A 10 -8.35 -11.16 -13.02
C THR A 10 -8.76 -9.85 -12.37
N HIS A 11 -8.78 -9.79 -11.03
CA HIS A 11 -9.11 -8.58 -10.29
C HIS A 11 -7.95 -7.57 -10.32
N MET A 12 -8.28 -6.30 -10.04
CA MET A 12 -7.32 -5.20 -10.05
C MET A 12 -6.52 -5.18 -8.75
N ILE A 13 -5.20 -5.12 -8.86
CA ILE A 13 -4.29 -5.05 -7.71
C ILE A 13 -3.51 -3.74 -7.78
N SER A 14 -3.71 -2.89 -6.78
CA SER A 14 -3.00 -1.62 -6.62
C SER A 14 -2.17 -1.64 -5.35
N ILE A 15 -1.02 -0.99 -5.39
CA ILE A 15 -0.21 -0.73 -4.20
C ILE A 15 -0.37 0.74 -3.84
N ILE A 16 -0.62 1.03 -2.55
CA ILE A 16 -0.75 2.39 -2.06
C ILE A 16 0.26 2.63 -0.93
N ALA A 17 1.05 3.69 -1.03
CA ALA A 17 2.09 4.00 -0.05
C ALA A 17 2.46 5.49 -0.09
N ALA A 18 2.94 6.01 1.04
CA ALA A 18 3.61 7.31 1.10
C ALA A 18 5.11 7.06 1.28
N VAL A 19 5.92 7.65 0.44
CA VAL A 19 7.38 7.45 0.41
C VAL A 19 8.11 8.77 0.49
N ASP A 20 9.26 8.79 1.19
CA ASP A 20 10.17 9.93 1.19
C ASP A 20 11.11 9.89 -0.04
N ARG A 21 12.04 10.86 -0.14
CA ARG A 21 12.99 10.94 -1.26
C ARG A 21 13.86 9.69 -1.44
N LYS A 22 14.07 8.92 -0.37
CA LYS A 22 14.89 7.69 -0.38
C LYS A 22 14.04 6.42 -0.32
N ARG A 23 12.75 6.51 -0.66
CA ARG A 23 11.78 5.40 -0.58
C ARG A 23 11.50 4.92 0.84
N GLY A 24 11.78 5.73 1.85
CA GLY A 24 11.42 5.44 3.23
C GLY A 24 9.91 5.45 3.40
N ILE A 25 9.38 4.51 4.18
CA ILE A 25 7.94 4.40 4.43
C ILE A 25 7.58 4.37 5.91
N GLY A 26 8.51 4.02 6.77
CA GLY A 26 8.21 3.89 8.19
C GLY A 26 9.41 3.87 9.11
N TYR A 27 9.13 4.10 10.38
CA TYR A 27 10.09 3.96 11.47
C TYR A 27 9.35 3.49 12.72
N GLN A 28 9.86 2.45 13.35
CA GLN A 28 9.26 1.84 14.56
C GLN A 28 7.74 1.58 14.40
N ASN A 29 7.39 0.98 13.27
CA ASN A 29 6.02 0.62 12.90
C ASN A 29 5.06 1.83 12.82
N ARG A 30 5.56 3.02 12.48
CA ARG A 30 4.77 4.24 12.31
C ARG A 30 5.06 4.90 10.97
N LEU A 31 4.08 5.65 10.46
CA LEU A 31 4.25 6.49 9.28
C LEU A 31 5.33 7.56 9.54
N LEU A 32 6.10 7.90 8.50
CA LEU A 32 7.13 8.94 8.58
C LEU A 32 6.53 10.34 8.65
N PHE A 33 5.40 10.57 7.98
CA PHE A 33 4.78 11.89 7.87
C PHE A 33 3.28 11.79 8.12
N TRP A 34 2.74 12.76 8.84
CA TRP A 34 1.31 12.92 9.01
C TRP A 34 0.81 13.95 8.00
N LEU A 35 0.17 13.47 6.93
CA LEU A 35 -0.33 14.30 5.83
C LEU A 35 -1.84 14.12 5.71
N PRO A 36 -2.65 15.07 6.18
CA PRO A 36 -4.12 14.92 6.16
C PRO A 36 -4.71 14.64 4.78
N ASN A 37 -4.19 15.26 3.73
CA ASN A 37 -4.67 15.02 2.37
C ASN A 37 -4.32 13.61 1.87
N ASP A 38 -3.19 13.08 2.29
CA ASP A 38 -2.81 11.69 1.98
C ASP A 38 -3.77 10.70 2.64
N LEU A 39 -4.12 10.94 3.90
CA LEU A 39 -5.08 10.11 4.62
C LEU A 39 -6.47 10.17 3.99
N LYS A 40 -6.91 11.33 3.53
CA LYS A 40 -8.18 11.50 2.81
C LYS A 40 -8.16 10.73 1.48
N ARG A 41 -7.07 10.81 0.73
CA ARG A 41 -6.92 10.07 -0.52
C ARG A 41 -6.94 8.57 -0.29
N PHE A 42 -6.21 8.09 0.71
CA PHE A 42 -6.21 6.69 1.12
C PHE A 42 -7.63 6.20 1.41
N LYS A 43 -8.38 6.94 2.22
CA LYS A 43 -9.76 6.59 2.55
C LYS A 43 -10.64 6.58 1.30
N ALA A 44 -10.53 7.59 0.44
CA ALA A 44 -11.34 7.69 -0.77
C ALA A 44 -11.07 6.53 -1.74
N LEU A 45 -9.81 6.14 -1.92
CA LEU A 45 -9.44 5.04 -2.82
C LEU A 45 -9.85 3.68 -2.28
N THR A 46 -9.67 3.44 -0.98
CA THR A 46 -9.83 2.10 -0.39
C THR A 46 -11.25 1.79 0.08
N THR A 47 -12.07 2.80 0.39
CA THR A 47 -13.44 2.58 0.89
C THR A 47 -14.29 1.82 -0.15
N GLY A 48 -14.97 0.77 0.30
CA GLY A 48 -15.75 -0.11 -0.56
C GLY A 48 -14.92 -1.19 -1.25
N ASN A 49 -13.62 -1.23 -1.00
CA ASN A 49 -12.67 -2.15 -1.62
C ASN A 49 -12.01 -3.06 -0.59
N THR A 50 -11.08 -3.88 -1.05
CA THR A 50 -10.32 -4.81 -0.22
C THR A 50 -8.93 -4.23 0.06
N ILE A 51 -8.50 -4.31 1.33
CA ILE A 51 -7.13 -3.92 1.73
C ILE A 51 -6.40 -5.14 2.27
N ILE A 52 -5.16 -5.32 1.84
CA ILE A 52 -4.26 -6.40 2.30
C ILE A 52 -3.06 -5.77 2.99
N MET A 53 -2.73 -6.27 4.16
CA MET A 53 -1.65 -5.76 5.00
C MET A 53 -0.95 -6.89 5.75
N GLY A 54 0.28 -6.65 6.17
CA GLY A 54 0.96 -7.52 7.12
C GLY A 54 0.45 -7.30 8.54
N ARG A 55 0.76 -8.24 9.43
CA ARG A 55 0.34 -8.20 10.84
C ARG A 55 0.79 -6.90 11.55
N LYS A 56 2.05 -6.50 11.37
CA LYS A 56 2.56 -5.29 12.01
C LYS A 56 1.85 -4.02 11.55
N THR A 57 1.46 -3.95 10.29
CA THR A 57 0.67 -2.84 9.77
C THR A 57 -0.70 -2.81 10.44
N PHE A 58 -1.36 -3.96 10.58
CA PHE A 58 -2.63 -4.03 11.32
C PHE A 58 -2.46 -3.54 12.77
N GLU A 59 -1.41 -3.98 13.45
CA GLU A 59 -1.13 -3.57 14.83
C GLU A 59 -0.85 -2.06 14.95
N SER A 60 -0.43 -1.41 13.88
CA SER A 60 -0.20 0.05 13.84
C SER A 60 -1.48 0.86 13.69
N LEU A 61 -2.59 0.24 13.32
CA LEU A 61 -3.87 0.92 13.14
C LEU A 61 -4.50 1.25 14.49
N PRO A 62 -4.73 2.54 14.81
CA PRO A 62 -5.18 2.93 16.16
C PRO A 62 -6.51 2.32 16.59
N LYS A 63 -7.40 2.10 15.63
CA LYS A 63 -8.75 1.57 15.88
C LYS A 63 -8.96 0.17 15.28
N GLY A 64 -7.90 -0.53 14.89
CA GLY A 64 -8.00 -1.85 14.27
C GLY A 64 -8.53 -1.79 12.84
N ALA A 65 -9.35 -2.78 12.47
CA ALA A 65 -9.88 -2.91 11.11
C ALA A 65 -10.54 -1.61 10.63
N LEU A 66 -10.25 -1.24 9.39
CA LEU A 66 -10.77 -0.02 8.79
C LEU A 66 -12.22 -0.25 8.31
N PRO A 67 -13.16 0.65 8.66
CA PRO A 67 -14.56 0.46 8.32
C PRO A 67 -14.82 0.54 6.81
N ASN A 68 -15.89 -0.13 6.37
CA ASN A 68 -16.38 -0.14 4.99
C ASN A 68 -15.36 -0.68 3.98
N ARG A 69 -14.48 -1.57 4.43
CA ARG A 69 -13.47 -2.25 3.62
C ARG A 69 -13.36 -3.69 4.06
N ARG A 70 -13.05 -4.58 3.12
CA ARG A 70 -12.65 -5.93 3.46
C ARG A 70 -11.20 -5.87 3.93
N ASN A 71 -10.95 -6.16 5.21
CA ASN A 71 -9.62 -6.14 5.80
C ASN A 71 -9.02 -7.53 5.77
N VAL A 72 -7.86 -7.68 5.11
CA VAL A 72 -7.12 -8.93 5.01
C VAL A 72 -5.75 -8.74 5.61
N VAL A 73 -5.38 -9.62 6.55
CA VAL A 73 -4.08 -9.62 7.23
C VAL A 73 -3.29 -10.86 6.85
N LEU A 74 -2.04 -10.68 6.48
CA LEU A 74 -1.12 -11.77 6.18
C LEU A 74 -0.31 -12.13 7.41
N SER A 75 -0.37 -13.39 7.83
CA SER A 75 0.43 -13.91 8.93
C SER A 75 0.48 -15.42 8.89
N THR A 76 1.66 -15.97 9.15
CA THR A 76 1.84 -17.42 9.32
C THR A 76 1.51 -17.91 10.73
N GLN A 77 1.21 -16.99 11.66
CA GLN A 77 0.86 -17.31 13.04
C GLN A 77 -0.53 -17.93 13.09
N LYS A 78 -0.61 -19.21 13.46
CA LYS A 78 -1.84 -20.03 13.34
C LYS A 78 -3.02 -19.56 14.18
N ASP A 79 -2.77 -19.06 15.39
CA ASP A 79 -3.82 -18.69 16.34
C ASP A 79 -4.00 -17.17 16.44
N LEU A 80 -3.54 -16.44 15.42
CA LEU A 80 -3.66 -14.99 15.38
C LEU A 80 -5.13 -14.57 15.21
N ILE A 81 -5.61 -13.74 16.13
CA ILE A 81 -6.93 -13.13 16.06
C ILE A 81 -6.76 -11.63 15.81
N CYS A 82 -7.25 -11.17 14.65
CA CYS A 82 -7.32 -9.76 14.30
C CYS A 82 -8.79 -9.40 14.10
N PRO A 83 -9.47 -8.80 15.09
CA PRO A 83 -10.92 -8.55 14.99
C PRO A 83 -11.29 -7.73 13.76
N GLY A 84 -12.35 -8.16 13.07
CA GLY A 84 -12.83 -7.49 11.87
C GLY A 84 -12.03 -7.78 10.61
N THR A 85 -11.15 -8.77 10.64
CA THR A 85 -10.29 -9.15 9.51
C THR A 85 -10.41 -10.61 9.16
N GLU A 86 -9.95 -10.94 7.94
CA GLU A 86 -9.65 -12.30 7.52
C GLU A 86 -8.14 -12.46 7.52
N VAL A 87 -7.64 -13.56 8.08
CA VAL A 87 -6.19 -13.83 8.14
C VAL A 87 -5.83 -14.94 7.16
N PHE A 88 -4.83 -14.68 6.33
CA PHE A 88 -4.29 -15.67 5.38
C PHE A 88 -2.80 -15.87 5.62
N PRO A 89 -2.28 -17.10 5.41
CA PRO A 89 -0.87 -17.38 5.63
C PRO A 89 0.06 -16.82 4.55
N SER A 90 -0.47 -16.48 3.37
CA SER A 90 0.32 -15.97 2.25
C SER A 90 -0.46 -14.97 1.40
N LEU A 91 0.28 -14.13 0.67
CA LEU A 91 -0.30 -13.20 -0.28
C LEU A 91 -1.06 -13.96 -1.39
N GLU A 92 -0.51 -15.05 -1.89
CA GLU A 92 -1.11 -15.87 -2.95
C GLU A 92 -2.47 -16.41 -2.52
N GLU A 93 -2.59 -16.92 -1.31
CA GLU A 93 -3.88 -17.42 -0.79
C GLU A 93 -4.88 -16.28 -0.61
N ALA A 94 -4.43 -15.13 -0.12
CA ALA A 94 -5.27 -13.95 0.02
C ALA A 94 -5.80 -13.47 -1.34
N LEU A 95 -4.94 -13.35 -2.34
CA LEU A 95 -5.33 -12.94 -3.68
C LEU A 95 -6.28 -13.95 -4.34
N SER A 96 -6.06 -15.24 -4.11
CA SER A 96 -6.93 -16.31 -4.64
C SER A 96 -8.33 -16.28 -4.01
N SER A 97 -8.50 -15.68 -2.84
CA SER A 97 -9.80 -15.51 -2.18
C SER A 97 -10.63 -14.37 -2.78
N CYS A 98 -10.02 -13.52 -3.62
CA CYS A 98 -10.68 -12.35 -4.17
C CYS A 98 -11.49 -12.68 -5.41
N GLN A 99 -12.65 -12.02 -5.55
CA GLN A 99 -13.51 -12.15 -6.73
C GLN A 99 -12.96 -11.33 -7.90
N PRO A 100 -13.32 -11.65 -9.16
CA PRO A 100 -12.80 -10.92 -10.33
C PRO A 100 -13.11 -9.42 -10.33
N ASP A 101 -14.18 -8.99 -9.68
CA ASP A 101 -14.60 -7.60 -9.60
C ASP A 101 -14.04 -6.85 -8.37
N GLU A 102 -13.32 -7.54 -7.47
CA GLU A 102 -12.70 -6.88 -6.34
C GLU A 102 -11.52 -6.03 -6.78
N HIS A 103 -11.46 -4.80 -6.27
CA HIS A 103 -10.26 -3.98 -6.34
C HIS A 103 -9.47 -4.15 -5.04
N VAL A 104 -8.24 -4.62 -5.15
CA VAL A 104 -7.37 -4.90 -4.00
C VAL A 104 -6.32 -3.82 -3.88
N TYR A 105 -6.18 -3.26 -2.67
CA TYR A 105 -5.12 -2.31 -2.32
C TYR A 105 -4.17 -2.96 -1.31
N ILE A 106 -2.90 -3.04 -1.69
CA ILE A 106 -1.83 -3.48 -0.78
C ILE A 106 -1.36 -2.26 0.00
N ILE A 107 -1.47 -2.31 1.32
CA ILE A 107 -1.23 -1.13 2.17
C ILE A 107 0.01 -1.24 3.07
N GLY A 108 0.77 -2.32 2.95
CA GLY A 108 2.05 -2.42 3.64
C GLY A 108 2.18 -3.66 4.53
N GLY A 109 3.25 -3.86 5.19
CA GLY A 109 4.47 -3.01 5.13
C GLY A 109 5.47 -3.41 4.05
N ALA A 110 6.74 -3.11 4.30
CA ALA A 110 7.81 -3.29 3.31
C ALA A 110 7.86 -4.69 2.71
N SER A 111 7.76 -5.73 3.51
CA SER A 111 7.78 -7.12 3.04
C SER A 111 6.59 -7.42 2.13
N VAL A 112 5.40 -6.96 2.49
CA VAL A 112 4.18 -7.18 1.69
C VAL A 112 4.25 -6.40 0.39
N TYR A 113 4.78 -5.17 0.40
CA TYR A 113 5.01 -4.40 -0.82
C TYR A 113 5.95 -5.14 -1.79
N ARG A 114 7.05 -5.70 -1.27
CA ARG A 114 7.99 -6.48 -2.10
C ARG A 114 7.32 -7.71 -2.72
N GLN A 115 6.53 -8.43 -1.94
CA GLN A 115 5.81 -9.60 -2.44
C GLN A 115 4.75 -9.25 -3.47
N ALA A 116 4.07 -8.12 -3.30
CA ALA A 116 2.95 -7.72 -4.15
C ALA A 116 3.40 -7.08 -5.46
N LEU A 117 4.60 -6.49 -5.51
CA LEU A 117 5.05 -5.73 -6.68
C LEU A 117 4.95 -6.49 -8.00
N PRO A 118 5.33 -7.80 -8.10
CA PRO A 118 5.16 -8.56 -9.34
C PRO A 118 3.71 -8.74 -9.79
N PHE A 119 2.75 -8.68 -8.88
CA PHE A 119 1.32 -8.89 -9.15
C PHE A 119 0.57 -7.58 -9.41
N ALA A 120 1.15 -6.44 -9.04
CA ALA A 120 0.46 -5.16 -9.04
C ALA A 120 0.22 -4.64 -10.46
N ASP A 121 -0.96 -4.06 -10.67
CA ASP A 121 -1.33 -3.39 -11.91
C ASP A 121 -0.96 -1.91 -11.87
N THR A 122 -1.12 -1.29 -10.70
CA THR A 122 -0.85 0.14 -10.49
C THR A 122 -0.14 0.38 -9.17
N LEU A 123 0.65 1.45 -9.13
CA LEU A 123 1.20 1.99 -7.90
C LEU A 123 0.58 3.36 -7.67
N CYS A 124 -0.04 3.55 -6.51
CA CYS A 124 -0.61 4.84 -6.08
C CYS A 124 0.29 5.38 -4.97
N LEU A 125 1.31 6.15 -5.35
CA LEU A 125 2.31 6.64 -4.40
C LEU A 125 2.06 8.11 -4.05
N THR A 126 2.24 8.43 -2.76
CA THR A 126 2.41 9.81 -2.33
C THR A 126 3.91 10.02 -2.16
N GLU A 127 4.50 10.78 -3.06
CA GLU A 127 5.93 11.11 -3.02
C GLU A 127 6.11 12.38 -2.20
N VAL A 128 6.72 12.24 -1.02
CA VAL A 128 6.96 13.36 -0.11
C VAL A 128 8.33 13.95 -0.43
N ASP A 129 8.37 15.27 -0.69
CA ASP A 129 9.60 16.00 -1.02
C ASP A 129 10.37 16.34 0.25
N ALA A 130 10.78 15.32 0.96
CA ALA A 130 11.57 15.41 2.18
C ALA A 130 12.30 14.09 2.42
N GLU A 131 13.26 14.13 3.31
CA GLU A 131 14.00 12.96 3.76
C GLU A 131 13.81 12.85 5.27
N ALA A 132 13.19 11.74 5.72
CA ALA A 132 12.99 11.52 7.15
C ALA A 132 14.33 11.25 7.84
N PRO A 133 14.55 11.77 9.06
CA PRO A 133 15.82 11.59 9.77
C PRO A 133 16.09 10.14 10.19
N GLN A 134 15.03 9.35 10.41
CA GLN A 134 15.13 7.95 10.81
C GLN A 134 14.14 7.12 10.02
N VAL A 135 14.62 6.06 9.38
CA VAL A 135 13.82 5.14 8.57
C VAL A 135 14.34 3.73 8.78
N ASP A 136 13.43 2.79 9.06
CA ASP A 136 13.78 1.38 9.18
C ASP A 136 12.98 0.48 8.21
N ALA A 137 12.06 1.06 7.45
CA ALA A 137 11.28 0.34 6.45
C ALA A 137 11.26 1.15 5.14
N TYR A 138 11.49 0.46 4.02
CA TYR A 138 11.62 1.06 2.70
C TYR A 138 10.69 0.40 1.69
N PHE A 139 10.17 1.22 0.78
CA PHE A 139 9.45 0.75 -0.40
C PHE A 139 10.45 0.16 -1.40
N PRO A 140 10.08 -0.91 -2.13
CA PRO A 140 10.97 -1.49 -3.14
C PRO A 140 11.25 -0.50 -4.28
N GLU A 141 12.33 -0.74 -5.02
CA GLU A 141 12.69 0.10 -6.16
C GLU A 141 11.57 0.09 -7.22
N VAL A 142 11.20 1.29 -7.66
CA VAL A 142 10.26 1.48 -8.78
C VAL A 142 11.09 1.64 -10.06
N ALA A 143 11.39 0.51 -10.71
CA ALA A 143 12.25 0.50 -11.89
C ALA A 143 11.60 1.22 -13.07
N PRO A 144 12.25 2.25 -13.65
CA PRO A 144 11.68 3.00 -14.80
C PRO A 144 11.50 2.15 -16.05
N THR A 145 12.21 1.02 -16.14
CA THR A 145 12.06 0.07 -17.24
C THR A 145 10.78 -0.77 -17.15
N VAL A 146 10.19 -0.85 -15.97
CA VAL A 146 8.97 -1.63 -15.70
C VAL A 146 7.77 -0.73 -15.49
N TRP A 147 7.96 0.38 -14.78
CA TRP A 147 6.88 1.29 -14.37
C TRP A 147 6.97 2.62 -15.10
N GLN A 148 5.83 3.12 -15.53
CA GLN A 148 5.69 4.41 -16.20
C GLN A 148 4.77 5.30 -15.36
N GLU A 149 5.20 6.54 -15.12
CA GLU A 149 4.35 7.55 -14.50
C GLU A 149 3.17 7.85 -15.43
N LYS A 150 1.96 7.67 -14.92
CA LYS A 150 0.72 7.96 -15.63
C LYS A 150 0.19 9.36 -15.31
N SER A 151 0.26 9.74 -14.05
CA SER A 151 -0.23 11.04 -13.58
C SER A 151 0.56 11.53 -12.38
N ARG A 152 0.62 12.84 -12.23
CA ARG A 152 1.26 13.49 -11.09
C ARG A 152 0.46 14.73 -10.69
N GLU A 153 0.05 14.76 -9.42
CA GLU A 153 -0.64 15.91 -8.84
C GLU A 153 0.22 16.46 -7.69
N SER A 154 0.91 17.58 -7.95
CA SER A 154 1.84 18.17 -6.99
C SER A 154 1.14 19.17 -6.08
N HIS A 155 1.52 19.17 -4.81
CA HIS A 155 1.00 20.05 -3.77
C HIS A 155 2.16 20.71 -3.02
N PRO A 156 2.08 22.02 -2.74
CA PRO A 156 3.08 22.68 -1.91
C PRO A 156 2.88 22.34 -0.44
N ALA A 157 3.90 22.62 0.37
CA ALA A 157 3.74 22.64 1.83
C ALA A 157 2.71 23.72 2.21
N ASP A 158 1.97 23.46 3.27
CA ASP A 158 0.99 24.40 3.81
C ASP A 158 0.91 24.28 5.34
N GLU A 159 -0.07 24.93 5.97
CA GLU A 159 -0.21 24.94 7.43
C GLU A 159 -0.40 23.54 8.03
N LYS A 160 -0.98 22.60 7.26
CA LYS A 160 -1.26 21.25 7.70
C LYS A 160 -0.27 20.22 7.14
N HIS A 161 0.55 20.61 6.17
CA HIS A 161 1.50 19.74 5.48
C HIS A 161 2.89 20.36 5.54
N PRO A 162 3.80 19.80 6.38
CA PRO A 162 5.13 20.41 6.60
C PRO A 162 6.06 20.31 5.40
N CYS A 163 5.74 19.45 4.42
CA CYS A 163 6.55 19.21 3.23
C CYS A 163 5.71 19.26 1.98
N PRO A 164 6.28 19.65 0.84
CA PRO A 164 5.63 19.42 -0.46
C PRO A 164 5.48 17.92 -0.70
N TYR A 165 4.46 17.57 -1.45
CA TYR A 165 4.20 16.16 -1.79
C TYR A 165 3.47 16.08 -3.13
N ALA A 166 3.46 14.91 -3.74
CA ALA A 166 2.74 14.67 -4.98
C ALA A 166 2.03 13.31 -4.93
N PHE A 167 0.82 13.27 -5.46
CA PHE A 167 0.14 12.02 -5.73
C PHE A 167 0.55 11.55 -7.12
N VAL A 168 1.19 10.40 -7.19
CA VAL A 168 1.76 9.87 -8.43
C VAL A 168 1.25 8.47 -8.69
N ASP A 169 0.63 8.27 -9.83
CA ASP A 169 0.18 6.95 -10.25
C ASP A 169 1.14 6.39 -11.30
N TYR A 170 1.53 5.14 -11.11
CA TYR A 170 2.38 4.39 -12.05
C TYR A 170 1.61 3.22 -12.62
N ILE A 171 1.84 2.93 -13.88
CA ILE A 171 1.34 1.75 -14.57
C ILE A 171 2.52 0.99 -15.19
N HIS A 172 2.32 -0.27 -15.53
CA HIS A 172 3.32 -1.02 -16.27
C HIS A 172 3.55 -0.43 -17.67
N ARG A 173 4.81 -0.48 -18.10
CA ARG A 173 5.18 -0.17 -19.48
C ARG A 173 4.68 -1.23 -20.45
#